data_c5771b328f0a769e1a2eb67a8ee2bcea
#
_entry.id   c5771b328f0a769e1a2eb67a8ee2bcea
#
_cell.length_a   1.000
_cell.length_b   1.000
_cell.length_c   1.000
_cell.angle_alpha   90.00
_cell.angle_beta   90.00
_cell.angle_gamma   90.00
#
_symmetry.space_group_name_H-M   'P 1'
#
loop_
_entity.id
_entity.type
_entity.pdbx_description
1 polymer ?
#
loop_
_entity_poly.entity_id
_entity_poly.type
_entity_poly.pdbx_seq_one_letter_code
_entity_poly.pdbx_strand_id
1 'polypeptide(L)'
;MEFIVSDISQLSPRPVWAFFDQICAIPHPSYHESQLAQFIIDWAKGRGLAVRQDNAGNLFIRKPATPGMENRKGVVLQAHLDMVPQKNENTDHDFTRDPIRPYVDGEWVTADGTTLGADNGMGMASCLAVLDADDIEHGPLEVLLTTNEEAGMDGAFGLEAGWLTGDILLNTDSEQEGEVYMGCAGGVDASMHFPLERQAIEGDLARFTIGIKGLKGGHSGVDIHTGRANANKLLARFLSHHLDNVDMSLLAIRGGTLRNAIPREAFADIAVPASQKDALAGAVDRFATLLQDELGRLEEQVTLVMESTDNATDPLTRAVQSRLLAALNAAPNGVVRMSDDVPGVVETSLNLGVINTEEDKITALFLIRSLIDSGRENVQSMLQSLASLANVNVEFSGAYPGWKPDPDSEIMHIFRDTYEGIYQRKPDIMVIHAGLECGLFKQPYPNMDMISFGPTIKFPHSPDEKVNIDSVGHYWQQMQAILKAIPVKTA
;
A
#
# COMPACT_ATOMS: atom_id res chain seq x y z
N MET A 1 -18.29 -14.64 29.11
CA MET A 1 -19.18 -15.06 28.03
C MET A 1 -18.49 -16.26 27.41
N GLU A 2 -19.07 -17.44 27.49
CA GLU A 2 -18.60 -18.58 26.73
C GLU A 2 -18.89 -18.28 25.26
N PHE A 3 -17.86 -18.03 24.46
CA PHE A 3 -17.99 -17.97 23.01
C PHE A 3 -18.38 -19.37 22.55
N ILE A 4 -19.56 -19.48 21.95
CA ILE A 4 -19.92 -20.68 21.18
C ILE A 4 -18.98 -20.61 19.98
N VAL A 5 -17.95 -21.48 19.96
CA VAL A 5 -17.12 -21.71 18.78
C VAL A 5 -18.06 -22.22 17.70
N SER A 6 -18.58 -21.31 16.90
CA SER A 6 -19.37 -21.66 15.73
C SER A 6 -18.39 -22.26 14.72
N ASP A 7 -18.68 -23.46 14.25
CA ASP A 7 -17.94 -24.11 13.18
C ASP A 7 -18.12 -23.33 11.88
N ILE A 8 -17.17 -22.42 11.57
CA ILE A 8 -17.22 -21.58 10.37
C ILE A 8 -17.23 -22.41 9.09
N SER A 9 -16.73 -23.65 9.13
CA SER A 9 -16.72 -24.57 7.98
C SER A 9 -18.13 -24.95 7.49
N GLN A 10 -19.19 -24.68 8.27
CA GLN A 10 -20.58 -24.92 7.89
C GLN A 10 -21.27 -23.71 7.28
N LEU A 11 -20.62 -22.54 7.24
CA LEU A 11 -21.16 -21.34 6.61
C LEU A 11 -21.33 -21.52 5.10
N SER A 12 -22.20 -20.72 4.49
CA SER A 12 -22.40 -20.72 3.03
C SER A 12 -21.58 -19.56 2.38
N PRO A 13 -20.84 -19.82 1.28
CA PRO A 13 -20.70 -21.10 0.55
C PRO A 13 -19.72 -22.06 1.26
N ARG A 14 -20.22 -23.23 1.57
CA ARG A 14 -19.47 -24.23 2.36
C ARG A 14 -18.09 -24.58 1.82
N PRO A 15 -17.84 -24.77 0.50
CA PRO A 15 -16.51 -25.08 0.01
C PRO A 15 -15.46 -24.05 0.40
N VAL A 16 -15.78 -22.74 0.27
CA VAL A 16 -14.86 -21.65 0.62
C VAL A 16 -14.59 -21.62 2.12
N TRP A 17 -15.63 -21.64 2.93
CA TRP A 17 -15.49 -21.59 4.39
C TRP A 17 -14.78 -22.82 4.97
N ALA A 18 -14.96 -24.00 4.38
CA ALA A 18 -14.25 -25.20 4.80
C ALA A 18 -12.75 -25.13 4.53
N PHE A 19 -12.32 -24.52 3.40
CA PHE A 19 -10.91 -24.28 3.15
C PHE A 19 -10.36 -23.15 4.03
N PHE A 20 -11.12 -22.08 4.24
CA PHE A 20 -10.70 -21.00 5.12
C PHE A 20 -10.46 -21.47 6.56
N ASP A 21 -11.34 -22.32 7.09
CA ASP A 21 -11.16 -22.94 8.41
C ASP A 21 -9.86 -23.78 8.50
N GLN A 22 -9.54 -24.52 7.43
CA GLN A 22 -8.28 -25.28 7.35
C GLN A 22 -7.05 -24.37 7.27
N ILE A 23 -7.14 -23.26 6.53
CA ILE A 23 -6.08 -22.24 6.41
C ILE A 23 -5.83 -21.61 7.79
N CYS A 24 -6.88 -21.18 8.49
CA CYS A 24 -6.77 -20.64 9.85
C CYS A 24 -6.10 -21.60 10.84
N ALA A 25 -6.27 -22.91 10.65
CA ALA A 25 -5.68 -23.93 11.51
C ALA A 25 -4.15 -24.08 11.33
N ILE A 26 -3.57 -23.50 10.26
CA ILE A 26 -2.15 -23.64 9.92
C ILE A 26 -1.46 -22.29 10.04
N PRO A 27 -0.46 -22.11 10.93
CA PRO A 27 0.32 -20.89 11.02
C PRO A 27 1.01 -20.51 9.71
N HIS A 28 0.80 -19.26 9.25
CA HIS A 28 1.35 -18.78 7.96
C HIS A 28 1.63 -17.26 7.90
N PRO A 29 2.22 -16.66 8.96
CA PRO A 29 2.61 -15.26 8.85
C PRO A 29 3.71 -15.10 7.80
N SER A 30 3.90 -13.88 7.25
CA SER A 30 4.97 -13.58 6.28
C SER A 30 6.32 -14.19 6.71
N TYR A 31 7.06 -14.74 5.78
CA TYR A 31 8.29 -15.53 5.96
C TYR A 31 8.14 -16.90 6.65
N HIS A 32 6.93 -17.33 7.00
CA HIS A 32 6.65 -18.60 7.69
C HIS A 32 5.55 -19.44 7.03
N GLU A 33 5.29 -19.26 5.74
CA GLU A 33 4.22 -19.90 4.97
C GLU A 33 4.48 -21.38 4.63
N SER A 34 5.67 -21.88 4.94
CA SER A 34 6.12 -23.21 4.47
C SER A 34 5.21 -24.37 4.88
N GLN A 35 4.56 -24.30 6.06
CA GLN A 35 3.63 -25.34 6.51
C GLN A 35 2.34 -25.33 5.69
N LEU A 36 1.79 -24.16 5.43
CA LEU A 36 0.59 -23.98 4.60
C LEU A 36 0.88 -24.36 3.14
N ALA A 37 2.03 -23.93 2.60
CA ALA A 37 2.47 -24.30 1.26
C ALA A 37 2.58 -25.85 1.12
N GLN A 38 3.18 -26.53 2.09
CA GLN A 38 3.30 -28.00 2.07
C GLN A 38 1.93 -28.69 2.16
N PHE A 39 1.02 -28.18 3.02
CA PHE A 39 -0.34 -28.69 3.11
C PHE A 39 -1.05 -28.61 1.75
N ILE A 40 -0.98 -27.46 1.07
CA ILE A 40 -1.60 -27.23 -0.25
C ILE A 40 -0.98 -28.15 -1.30
N ILE A 41 0.34 -28.33 -1.30
CA ILE A 41 1.06 -29.25 -2.22
C ILE A 41 0.56 -30.67 -2.04
N ASP A 42 0.46 -31.16 -0.81
CA ASP A 42 0.06 -32.54 -0.51
C ASP A 42 -1.42 -32.78 -0.84
N TRP A 43 -2.28 -31.78 -0.54
CA TRP A 43 -3.68 -31.79 -0.92
C TRP A 43 -3.85 -31.83 -2.45
N ALA A 44 -3.18 -30.95 -3.19
CA ALA A 44 -3.26 -30.91 -4.65
C ALA A 44 -2.79 -32.21 -5.30
N LYS A 45 -1.70 -32.80 -4.82
CA LYS A 45 -1.23 -34.13 -5.26
C LYS A 45 -2.25 -35.25 -4.95
N GLY A 46 -2.88 -35.19 -3.77
CA GLY A 46 -3.94 -36.12 -3.37
C GLY A 46 -5.17 -36.05 -4.28
N ARG A 47 -5.44 -34.88 -4.87
CA ARG A 47 -6.49 -34.66 -5.88
C ARG A 47 -6.04 -34.96 -7.32
N GLY A 48 -4.80 -35.37 -7.52
CA GLY A 48 -4.25 -35.64 -8.85
C GLY A 48 -3.96 -34.39 -9.68
N LEU A 49 -3.91 -33.22 -9.04
CA LEU A 49 -3.58 -31.95 -9.70
C LEU A 49 -2.06 -31.78 -9.87
N ALA A 50 -1.65 -31.18 -10.99
CA ALA A 50 -0.25 -30.84 -11.21
C ALA A 50 0.10 -29.61 -10.36
N VAL A 51 1.07 -29.77 -9.45
CA VAL A 51 1.56 -28.68 -8.59
C VAL A 51 3.07 -28.52 -8.75
N ARG A 52 3.54 -27.29 -8.79
CA ARG A 52 4.95 -26.90 -8.86
C ARG A 52 5.20 -25.75 -7.90
N GLN A 53 6.45 -25.62 -7.46
CA GLN A 53 6.92 -24.48 -6.64
C GLN A 53 8.14 -23.89 -7.31
N ASP A 54 8.23 -22.54 -7.36
CA ASP A 54 9.41 -21.85 -7.87
C ASP A 54 10.45 -21.56 -6.76
N ASN A 55 11.51 -20.85 -7.14
CA ASN A 55 12.60 -20.51 -6.20
C ASN A 55 12.19 -19.43 -5.18
N ALA A 56 11.16 -18.63 -5.46
CA ALA A 56 10.62 -17.65 -4.53
C ALA A 56 9.64 -18.28 -3.53
N GLY A 57 9.26 -19.55 -3.74
CA GLY A 57 8.31 -20.27 -2.89
C GLY A 57 6.88 -20.22 -3.40
N ASN A 58 6.60 -19.54 -4.51
CA ASN A 58 5.27 -19.46 -5.10
C ASN A 58 4.77 -20.84 -5.54
N LEU A 59 3.47 -21.11 -5.35
CA LEU A 59 2.84 -22.35 -5.78
C LEU A 59 2.06 -22.14 -7.07
N PHE A 60 2.22 -23.09 -7.99
CA PHE A 60 1.51 -23.17 -9.28
C PHE A 60 0.73 -24.47 -9.35
N ILE A 61 -0.59 -24.40 -9.43
CA ILE A 61 -1.46 -25.56 -9.49
C ILE A 61 -2.26 -25.49 -10.78
N ARG A 62 -2.37 -26.60 -11.51
CA ARG A 62 -3.09 -26.67 -12.79
C ARG A 62 -4.25 -27.63 -12.70
N LYS A 63 -5.39 -27.21 -13.25
CA LYS A 63 -6.59 -28.02 -13.43
C LYS A 63 -7.00 -28.00 -14.91
N PRO A 64 -7.21 -29.17 -15.55
CA PRO A 64 -7.74 -29.21 -16.91
C PRO A 64 -9.11 -28.55 -17.02
N ALA A 65 -9.46 -28.06 -18.20
CA ALA A 65 -10.79 -27.53 -18.49
C ALA A 65 -11.88 -28.58 -18.20
N THR A 66 -13.06 -28.12 -17.83
CA THR A 66 -14.26 -28.96 -17.77
C THR A 66 -14.70 -29.35 -19.17
N PRO A 67 -15.39 -30.51 -19.34
CA PRO A 67 -15.80 -31.00 -20.65
C PRO A 67 -16.56 -29.96 -21.48
N GLY A 68 -16.08 -29.69 -22.68
CA GLY A 68 -16.67 -28.68 -23.61
C GLY A 68 -16.14 -27.27 -23.44
N MET A 69 -15.19 -27.05 -22.50
CA MET A 69 -14.57 -25.74 -22.25
C MET A 69 -13.07 -25.71 -22.64
N GLU A 70 -12.56 -26.74 -23.30
CA GLU A 70 -11.12 -26.92 -23.58
C GLU A 70 -10.54 -25.84 -24.50
N ASN A 71 -11.38 -25.22 -25.33
CA ASN A 71 -11.00 -24.16 -26.28
C ASN A 71 -11.14 -22.74 -25.73
N ARG A 72 -11.49 -22.59 -24.45
CA ARG A 72 -11.57 -21.27 -23.79
C ARG A 72 -10.19 -20.70 -23.50
N LYS A 73 -10.11 -19.37 -23.35
CA LYS A 73 -8.91 -18.73 -22.82
C LYS A 73 -8.54 -19.32 -21.46
N GLY A 74 -7.25 -19.48 -21.20
CA GLY A 74 -6.75 -19.94 -19.90
C GLY A 74 -6.89 -18.86 -18.84
N VAL A 75 -7.29 -19.25 -17.63
CA VAL A 75 -7.46 -18.35 -16.48
C VAL A 75 -6.47 -18.69 -15.38
N VAL A 76 -5.83 -17.69 -14.81
CA VAL A 76 -5.04 -17.77 -13.58
C VAL A 76 -5.87 -17.17 -12.45
N LEU A 77 -6.18 -17.94 -11.41
CA LEU A 77 -6.65 -17.41 -10.13
C LEU A 77 -5.42 -17.11 -9.25
N GLN A 78 -5.39 -15.97 -8.59
CA GLN A 78 -4.22 -15.58 -7.82
C GLN A 78 -4.61 -15.06 -6.44
N ALA A 79 -3.87 -15.50 -5.43
CA ALA A 79 -3.92 -15.07 -4.04
C ALA A 79 -2.51 -15.12 -3.44
N HIS A 80 -2.32 -14.57 -2.23
CA HIS A 80 -1.06 -14.77 -1.49
C HIS A 80 -1.21 -15.73 -0.31
N LEU A 81 -0.08 -16.34 0.09
CA LEU A 81 -0.03 -17.40 1.13
C LEU A 81 0.07 -16.85 2.54
N ASP A 82 0.68 -15.68 2.69
CA ASP A 82 0.98 -15.09 3.99
C ASP A 82 -0.17 -14.25 4.56
N MET A 83 -0.06 -13.92 5.82
CA MET A 83 -0.94 -12.99 6.53
C MET A 83 -0.13 -12.08 7.45
N VAL A 84 -0.66 -10.88 7.72
CA VAL A 84 -0.08 -9.94 8.70
C VAL A 84 -0.27 -10.46 10.13
N PRO A 85 0.80 -10.64 10.94
CA PRO A 85 0.71 -11.12 12.31
C PRO A 85 0.54 -9.97 13.32
N GLN A 86 -0.69 -9.52 13.56
CA GLN A 86 -1.00 -8.50 14.57
C GLN A 86 -1.89 -9.07 15.68
N LYS A 87 -1.64 -8.67 16.93
CA LYS A 87 -2.45 -9.06 18.10
C LYS A 87 -2.56 -7.93 19.12
N ASN A 88 -3.60 -8.00 19.94
CA ASN A 88 -3.72 -7.14 21.11
C ASN A 88 -2.62 -7.44 22.13
N GLU A 89 -2.18 -6.44 22.87
CA GLU A 89 -1.08 -6.55 23.86
C GLU A 89 -1.29 -7.68 24.89
N ASN A 90 -2.54 -7.89 25.29
CA ASN A 90 -2.91 -8.90 26.28
C ASN A 90 -3.21 -10.29 25.69
N THR A 91 -3.06 -10.49 24.37
CA THR A 91 -3.33 -11.78 23.72
C THR A 91 -2.07 -12.63 23.74
N ASP A 92 -2.16 -13.82 24.39
CA ASP A 92 -1.09 -14.81 24.33
C ASP A 92 -1.26 -15.67 23.08
N HIS A 93 -0.49 -15.34 22.02
CA HIS A 93 -0.53 -16.01 20.73
C HIS A 93 0.83 -15.89 20.03
N ASP A 94 1.31 -17.01 19.50
CA ASP A 94 2.53 -17.08 18.68
C ASP A 94 2.14 -17.45 17.25
N PHE A 95 2.13 -16.48 16.34
CA PHE A 95 1.73 -16.68 14.94
C PHE A 95 2.55 -17.70 14.18
N THR A 96 3.71 -18.10 14.68
CA THR A 96 4.54 -19.16 14.04
C THR A 96 4.15 -20.57 14.48
N ARG A 97 3.27 -20.72 15.48
CA ARG A 97 2.91 -22.01 16.08
C ARG A 97 1.43 -22.19 16.36
N ASP A 98 0.75 -21.11 16.72
CA ASP A 98 -0.64 -21.18 17.18
C ASP A 98 -1.60 -20.94 16.02
N PRO A 99 -2.69 -21.73 15.89
CA PRO A 99 -3.71 -21.49 14.89
C PRO A 99 -4.51 -20.22 15.18
N ILE A 100 -4.96 -19.55 14.16
CA ILE A 100 -5.97 -18.52 14.28
C ILE A 100 -7.29 -19.15 14.76
N ARG A 101 -8.02 -18.47 15.62
CA ARG A 101 -9.30 -18.93 16.20
C ARG A 101 -10.45 -18.09 15.67
N PRO A 102 -10.97 -18.38 14.47
CA PRO A 102 -12.06 -17.63 13.90
C PRO A 102 -13.38 -17.97 14.64
N TYR A 103 -14.26 -16.97 14.72
CA TYR A 103 -15.61 -17.14 15.23
C TYR A 103 -16.60 -16.21 14.52
N VAL A 104 -17.89 -16.56 14.58
CA VAL A 104 -18.97 -15.75 14.01
C VAL A 104 -19.39 -14.67 15.01
N ASP A 105 -19.38 -13.41 14.54
CA ASP A 105 -19.91 -12.25 15.26
C ASP A 105 -20.97 -11.55 14.40
N GLY A 106 -22.22 -11.91 14.62
CA GLY A 106 -23.36 -11.42 13.83
C GLY A 106 -23.24 -11.79 12.34
N GLU A 107 -23.10 -10.81 11.48
CA GLU A 107 -22.92 -10.98 10.02
C GLU A 107 -21.47 -11.12 9.59
N TRP A 108 -20.53 -11.19 10.55
CA TRP A 108 -19.10 -11.22 10.32
C TRP A 108 -18.46 -12.48 10.88
N VAL A 109 -17.32 -12.85 10.30
CA VAL A 109 -16.35 -13.75 10.93
C VAL A 109 -15.12 -12.90 11.28
N THR A 110 -14.60 -13.08 12.49
CA THR A 110 -13.43 -12.39 13.05
C THR A 110 -12.59 -13.36 13.87
N ALA A 111 -11.47 -12.92 14.46
CA ALA A 111 -10.62 -13.72 15.33
C ALA A 111 -10.52 -13.12 16.74
N ASP A 112 -10.18 -13.95 17.73
CA ASP A 112 -10.09 -13.54 19.14
C ASP A 112 -8.75 -12.88 19.45
N GLY A 113 -8.72 -11.55 19.35
CA GLY A 113 -7.58 -10.71 19.74
C GLY A 113 -6.36 -10.78 18.81
N THR A 114 -6.51 -11.40 17.62
CA THR A 114 -5.50 -11.45 16.57
C THR A 114 -6.09 -11.00 15.23
N THR A 115 -5.23 -10.69 14.24
CA THR A 115 -5.65 -10.68 12.84
C THR A 115 -6.35 -11.99 12.48
N LEU A 116 -7.34 -11.92 11.60
CA LEU A 116 -8.08 -13.08 11.11
C LEU A 116 -7.34 -13.81 9.97
N GLY A 117 -6.61 -13.05 9.14
CA GLY A 117 -6.00 -13.53 7.91
C GLY A 117 -7.01 -13.78 6.79
N ALA A 118 -8.13 -13.07 6.80
CA ALA A 118 -9.08 -13.08 5.69
C ALA A 118 -8.46 -12.46 4.43
N ASP A 119 -7.61 -11.49 4.60
CA ASP A 119 -6.63 -10.96 3.68
C ASP A 119 -5.35 -11.81 3.75
N ASN A 120 -5.01 -12.63 2.76
CA ASN A 120 -5.79 -13.05 1.59
C ASN A 120 -6.28 -14.52 1.71
N GLY A 121 -6.52 -15.00 2.94
CA GLY A 121 -7.00 -16.36 3.22
C GLY A 121 -8.34 -16.67 2.55
N MET A 122 -9.23 -15.68 2.37
CA MET A 122 -10.51 -15.88 1.67
C MET A 122 -10.30 -16.05 0.16
N GLY A 123 -9.39 -15.28 -0.43
CA GLY A 123 -8.99 -15.46 -1.83
C GLY A 123 -8.37 -16.82 -2.06
N MET A 124 -7.42 -17.22 -1.21
CA MET A 124 -6.79 -18.54 -1.26
C MET A 124 -7.81 -19.68 -1.10
N ALA A 125 -8.71 -19.58 -0.12
CA ALA A 125 -9.78 -20.55 0.10
C ALA A 125 -10.68 -20.72 -1.13
N SER A 126 -11.02 -19.62 -1.79
CA SER A 126 -11.83 -19.65 -3.02
C SER A 126 -11.09 -20.30 -4.19
N CYS A 127 -9.79 -20.02 -4.36
CA CYS A 127 -8.94 -20.68 -5.35
C CYS A 127 -8.89 -22.20 -5.14
N LEU A 128 -8.69 -22.65 -3.88
CA LEU A 128 -8.71 -24.08 -3.53
C LEU A 128 -10.10 -24.71 -3.73
N ALA A 129 -11.18 -23.99 -3.40
CA ALA A 129 -12.54 -24.46 -3.61
C ALA A 129 -12.88 -24.65 -5.11
N VAL A 130 -12.41 -23.77 -6.01
CA VAL A 130 -12.55 -23.94 -7.46
C VAL A 130 -11.74 -25.14 -7.95
N LEU A 131 -10.54 -25.35 -7.42
CA LEU A 131 -9.72 -26.52 -7.76
C LEU A 131 -10.38 -27.83 -7.29
N ASP A 132 -11.06 -27.82 -6.14
CA ASP A 132 -11.73 -29.00 -5.56
C ASP A 132 -13.05 -29.36 -6.26
N ALA A 133 -13.75 -28.36 -6.82
CA ALA A 133 -15.09 -28.55 -7.39
C ALA A 133 -15.07 -29.34 -8.70
N ASP A 134 -16.05 -30.23 -8.88
CA ASP A 134 -16.27 -30.98 -10.13
C ASP A 134 -17.42 -30.41 -10.95
N ASP A 135 -18.21 -29.47 -10.42
CA ASP A 135 -19.42 -28.91 -10.97
C ASP A 135 -19.31 -27.45 -11.45
N ILE A 136 -18.14 -26.84 -11.31
CA ILE A 136 -17.89 -25.47 -11.80
C ILE A 136 -17.37 -25.54 -13.23
N GLU A 137 -18.08 -24.89 -14.16
CA GLU A 137 -17.68 -24.81 -15.58
C GLU A 137 -16.53 -23.81 -15.74
N HIS A 138 -15.39 -24.27 -16.29
CA HIS A 138 -14.21 -23.41 -16.54
C HIS A 138 -13.35 -23.95 -17.69
N GLY A 139 -12.62 -23.05 -18.36
CA GLY A 139 -11.55 -23.38 -19.32
C GLY A 139 -10.31 -23.94 -18.63
N PRO A 140 -9.16 -24.02 -19.32
CA PRO A 140 -7.89 -24.36 -18.66
C PRO A 140 -7.63 -23.41 -17.48
N LEU A 141 -7.34 -23.97 -16.30
CA LEU A 141 -7.22 -23.19 -15.05
C LEU A 141 -5.84 -23.38 -14.43
N GLU A 142 -5.25 -22.28 -14.02
CA GLU A 142 -4.05 -22.21 -13.20
C GLU A 142 -4.38 -21.48 -11.89
N VAL A 143 -3.75 -21.87 -10.80
CA VAL A 143 -3.76 -21.12 -9.54
C VAL A 143 -2.33 -20.74 -9.22
N LEU A 144 -2.10 -19.45 -8.95
CA LEU A 144 -0.85 -18.89 -8.45
C LEU A 144 -1.07 -18.44 -7.01
N LEU A 145 -0.30 -19.01 -6.07
CA LEU A 145 -0.25 -18.54 -4.69
C LEU A 145 1.14 -17.99 -4.41
N THR A 146 1.23 -16.71 -4.13
CA THR A 146 2.49 -15.98 -3.92
C THR A 146 2.90 -15.96 -2.45
N THR A 147 4.18 -15.74 -2.17
CA THR A 147 4.74 -15.63 -0.83
C THR A 147 5.06 -14.17 -0.48
N ASN A 148 5.02 -13.84 0.82
CA ASN A 148 5.47 -12.56 1.39
C ASN A 148 4.86 -11.33 0.70
N GLU A 149 3.58 -11.36 0.34
CA GLU A 149 2.92 -10.18 -0.21
C GLU A 149 2.98 -9.03 0.78
N GLU A 150 2.56 -9.27 2.01
CA GLU A 150 2.43 -8.33 3.12
C GLU A 150 3.77 -7.76 3.63
N ALA A 151 4.86 -8.49 3.37
CA ALA A 151 6.20 -8.09 3.79
C ALA A 151 7.02 -7.40 2.67
N GLY A 152 6.46 -7.30 1.44
CA GLY A 152 7.12 -6.63 0.34
C GLY A 152 6.94 -7.27 -1.03
N MET A 153 5.98 -8.19 -1.20
CA MET A 153 5.66 -8.84 -2.47
C MET A 153 6.83 -9.69 -3.03
N ASP A 154 7.63 -10.33 -2.17
CA ASP A 154 8.83 -11.07 -2.59
C ASP A 154 8.50 -12.16 -3.62
N GLY A 155 7.38 -12.86 -3.44
CA GLY A 155 6.89 -13.88 -4.36
C GLY A 155 6.61 -13.31 -5.75
N ALA A 156 5.90 -12.19 -5.82
CA ALA A 156 5.58 -11.54 -7.08
C ALA A 156 6.83 -10.96 -7.78
N PHE A 157 7.76 -10.38 -7.03
CA PHE A 157 9.06 -9.95 -7.56
C PHE A 157 9.90 -11.11 -8.10
N GLY A 158 9.81 -12.28 -7.47
CA GLY A 158 10.53 -13.49 -7.88
C GLY A 158 9.88 -14.25 -9.04
N LEU A 159 8.68 -13.86 -9.49
CA LEU A 159 7.96 -14.56 -10.54
C LEU A 159 8.62 -14.35 -11.90
N GLU A 160 9.06 -15.43 -12.52
CA GLU A 160 9.68 -15.44 -13.84
C GLU A 160 8.67 -15.73 -14.95
N ALA A 161 8.97 -15.28 -16.18
CA ALA A 161 8.17 -15.62 -17.35
C ALA A 161 8.20 -17.14 -17.66
N GLY A 162 7.09 -17.66 -18.18
CA GLY A 162 6.96 -19.06 -18.61
C GLY A 162 6.44 -20.03 -17.53
N TRP A 163 6.18 -19.57 -16.31
CA TRP A 163 5.51 -20.36 -15.29
C TRP A 163 4.00 -20.46 -15.52
N LEU A 164 3.38 -19.36 -15.95
CA LEU A 164 1.96 -19.26 -16.27
C LEU A 164 1.74 -19.30 -17.77
N THR A 165 0.62 -19.84 -18.20
CA THR A 165 0.18 -19.95 -19.60
C THR A 165 -1.21 -19.35 -19.84
N GLY A 166 -1.89 -18.92 -18.77
CA GLY A 166 -3.20 -18.27 -18.83
C GLY A 166 -3.16 -16.94 -19.58
N ASP A 167 -4.26 -16.62 -20.24
CA ASP A 167 -4.46 -15.36 -20.95
C ASP A 167 -5.04 -14.27 -20.03
N ILE A 168 -5.71 -14.67 -18.96
CA ILE A 168 -6.45 -13.83 -18.02
C ILE A 168 -6.01 -14.16 -16.58
N LEU A 169 -5.87 -13.13 -15.75
CA LEU A 169 -5.60 -13.31 -14.32
C LEU A 169 -6.70 -12.64 -13.48
N LEU A 170 -7.25 -13.41 -12.56
CA LEU A 170 -8.19 -12.99 -11.55
C LEU A 170 -7.46 -12.96 -10.21
N ASN A 171 -7.00 -11.78 -9.81
CA ASN A 171 -6.48 -11.55 -8.45
C ASN A 171 -7.64 -11.46 -7.47
N THR A 172 -7.50 -12.08 -6.30
CA THR A 172 -8.57 -12.22 -5.31
C THR A 172 -8.30 -11.43 -4.04
N ASP A 173 -7.50 -10.37 -4.16
CA ASP A 173 -6.90 -9.62 -3.06
C ASP A 173 -7.57 -8.26 -2.80
N SER A 174 -8.80 -8.08 -3.26
CA SER A 174 -9.58 -6.88 -2.98
C SER A 174 -10.55 -7.11 -1.83
N GLU A 175 -10.81 -6.05 -1.06
CA GLU A 175 -11.45 -6.11 0.25
C GLU A 175 -12.87 -5.52 0.28
N GLN A 176 -13.47 -5.26 -0.88
CA GLN A 176 -14.81 -4.68 -0.94
C GLN A 176 -15.65 -5.33 -2.04
N GLU A 177 -16.69 -6.06 -1.63
CA GLU A 177 -17.67 -6.62 -2.57
C GLU A 177 -18.35 -5.49 -3.37
N GLY A 178 -18.50 -5.70 -4.67
CA GLY A 178 -19.05 -4.72 -5.59
C GLY A 178 -18.03 -3.81 -6.24
N GLU A 179 -16.79 -3.79 -5.77
CA GLU A 179 -15.66 -3.13 -6.41
C GLU A 179 -14.85 -4.10 -7.27
N VAL A 180 -14.30 -3.60 -8.36
CA VAL A 180 -13.35 -4.33 -9.21
C VAL A 180 -12.21 -3.39 -9.62
N TYR A 181 -10.99 -3.82 -9.37
CA TYR A 181 -9.79 -3.04 -9.71
C TYR A 181 -9.25 -3.48 -11.07
N MET A 182 -8.91 -2.49 -11.90
CA MET A 182 -8.31 -2.68 -13.22
C MET A 182 -6.99 -1.92 -13.41
N GLY A 183 -6.40 -1.45 -12.32
CA GLY A 183 -5.14 -0.73 -12.33
C GLY A 183 -4.63 -0.41 -10.94
N CYS A 184 -3.31 -0.29 -10.82
CA CYS A 184 -2.65 0.11 -9.58
C CYS A 184 -1.39 0.93 -9.86
N ALA A 185 -0.99 1.76 -8.87
CA ALA A 185 0.26 2.50 -9.00
C ALA A 185 1.46 1.61 -8.71
N GLY A 186 2.48 1.71 -9.55
CA GLY A 186 3.84 1.38 -9.19
C GLY A 186 4.47 2.44 -8.30
N GLY A 187 5.69 2.19 -7.84
CA GLY A 187 6.39 3.13 -6.98
C GLY A 187 7.90 3.05 -7.09
N VAL A 188 8.55 4.04 -6.50
CA VAL A 188 9.99 4.05 -6.24
C VAL A 188 10.29 4.98 -5.09
N ASP A 189 11.16 4.54 -4.20
CA ASP A 189 11.70 5.37 -3.13
C ASP A 189 12.81 6.27 -3.67
N ALA A 190 12.86 7.52 -3.17
CA ALA A 190 13.96 8.42 -3.42
C ALA A 190 14.52 8.95 -2.09
N SER A 191 15.83 8.87 -1.91
CA SER A 191 16.54 9.35 -0.73
C SER A 191 17.50 10.46 -1.12
N MET A 192 17.26 11.67 -0.66
CA MET A 192 18.14 12.82 -0.89
C MET A 192 18.96 13.09 0.36
N HIS A 193 20.29 13.14 0.20
CA HIS A 193 21.24 13.25 1.30
C HIS A 193 21.99 14.59 1.28
N PHE A 194 21.84 15.36 2.37
CA PHE A 194 22.52 16.64 2.57
C PHE A 194 23.65 16.45 3.59
N PRO A 195 24.91 16.49 3.16
CA PRO A 195 26.04 16.42 4.09
C PRO A 195 26.00 17.55 5.11
N LEU A 196 26.25 17.24 6.37
CA LEU A 196 26.28 18.23 7.45
C LEU A 196 27.62 18.95 7.51
N GLU A 197 27.56 20.27 7.55
CA GLU A 197 28.64 21.14 7.96
C GLU A 197 28.10 22.07 9.03
N ARG A 198 28.77 22.14 10.18
CA ARG A 198 28.37 22.94 11.32
C ARG A 198 29.39 24.02 11.60
N GLN A 199 28.92 25.14 12.15
CA GLN A 199 29.75 26.25 12.51
C GLN A 199 29.24 26.89 13.79
N ALA A 200 30.11 26.98 14.79
CA ALA A 200 29.79 27.71 16.01
C ALA A 200 29.51 29.17 15.70
N ILE A 201 28.46 29.71 16.33
CA ILE A 201 28.11 31.14 16.26
C ILE A 201 28.38 31.75 17.60
N GLU A 202 29.13 32.86 17.62
CA GLU A 202 29.37 33.66 18.83
C GLU A 202 28.19 34.58 19.11
N GLY A 203 27.88 34.81 20.40
CA GLY A 203 26.85 35.72 20.84
C GLY A 203 25.83 35.11 21.79
N ASP A 204 24.91 35.95 22.23
CA ASP A 204 23.79 35.54 23.08
C ASP A 204 22.66 34.99 22.17
N LEU A 205 22.52 33.66 22.18
CA LEU A 205 21.57 32.93 21.33
C LEU A 205 20.43 32.37 22.18
N ALA A 206 19.19 32.63 21.71
CA ALA A 206 18.00 31.93 22.18
C ALA A 206 17.70 30.74 21.25
N ARG A 207 17.36 29.59 21.83
CA ARG A 207 17.12 28.32 21.10
C ARG A 207 15.69 27.86 21.26
N PHE A 208 15.09 27.44 20.17
CA PHE A 208 13.69 27.03 20.13
C PHE A 208 13.49 25.81 19.22
N THR A 209 12.50 25.01 19.56
CA THR A 209 11.90 24.03 18.63
C THR A 209 10.66 24.70 18.01
N ILE A 210 10.65 24.80 16.70
CA ILE A 210 9.47 25.18 15.91
C ILE A 210 8.80 23.89 15.43
N GLY A 211 7.50 23.74 15.67
CA GLY A 211 6.76 22.53 15.32
C GLY A 211 5.47 22.79 14.57
N ILE A 212 5.26 22.11 13.44
CA ILE A 212 3.95 21.94 12.82
C ILE A 212 3.30 20.71 13.45
N LYS A 213 2.07 20.83 13.95
CA LYS A 213 1.30 19.77 14.60
C LYS A 213 -0.17 19.79 14.19
N GLY A 214 -0.90 18.72 14.47
CA GLY A 214 -2.35 18.64 14.35
C GLY A 214 -2.89 18.41 12.96
N LEU A 215 -2.04 18.01 11.99
CA LEU A 215 -2.50 17.62 10.66
C LEU A 215 -3.13 16.21 10.67
N LYS A 216 -4.06 15.98 9.75
CA LYS A 216 -4.75 14.68 9.60
C LYS A 216 -3.82 13.56 9.16
N GLY A 217 -2.86 13.87 8.27
CA GLY A 217 -2.03 12.84 7.65
C GLY A 217 -2.83 11.92 6.74
N GLY A 218 -2.33 10.72 6.50
CA GLY A 218 -3.00 9.70 5.68
C GLY A 218 -2.03 8.88 4.85
N HIS A 219 -2.57 7.98 4.05
CA HIS A 219 -1.79 7.16 3.13
C HIS A 219 -1.31 7.99 1.93
N SER A 220 -0.02 7.91 1.58
CA SER A 220 0.60 8.72 0.51
C SER A 220 0.10 8.40 -0.91
N GLY A 221 -0.67 7.37 -1.07
CA GLY A 221 -1.34 7.01 -2.32
C GLY A 221 -2.83 7.35 -2.25
N VAL A 222 -3.59 6.63 -1.43
CA VAL A 222 -5.05 6.72 -1.35
C VAL A 222 -5.54 8.11 -0.95
N ASP A 223 -4.83 8.80 -0.06
CA ASP A 223 -5.24 10.12 0.44
C ASP A 223 -4.54 11.31 -0.24
N ILE A 224 -3.60 11.08 -1.16
CA ILE A 224 -2.73 12.13 -1.71
C ILE A 224 -3.52 13.23 -2.47
N HIS A 225 -4.66 12.87 -3.04
CA HIS A 225 -5.53 13.77 -3.81
C HIS A 225 -6.52 14.56 -2.95
N THR A 226 -6.63 14.23 -1.66
CA THR A 226 -7.65 14.80 -0.78
C THR A 226 -7.33 16.22 -0.29
N GLY A 227 -6.16 16.75 -0.67
CA GLY A 227 -5.72 18.10 -0.28
C GLY A 227 -5.12 18.18 1.13
N ARG A 228 -4.91 17.04 1.82
CA ARG A 228 -4.26 17.02 3.13
C ARG A 228 -2.87 17.63 3.07
N ALA A 229 -2.54 18.42 4.08
CA ALA A 229 -1.27 19.11 4.14
C ALA A 229 -0.14 18.18 4.60
N ASN A 230 1.07 18.48 4.11
CA ASN A 230 2.30 17.78 4.48
C ASN A 230 3.11 18.64 5.46
N ALA A 231 3.30 18.18 6.69
CA ALA A 231 3.98 18.92 7.75
C ALA A 231 5.42 19.31 7.36
N ASN A 232 6.15 18.42 6.67
CA ASN A 232 7.51 18.67 6.20
C ASN A 232 7.56 19.86 5.22
N LYS A 233 6.58 19.97 4.32
CA LYS A 233 6.47 21.06 3.37
C LYS A 233 6.10 22.38 4.03
N LEU A 234 5.17 22.35 5.00
CA LEU A 234 4.78 23.54 5.74
C LEU A 234 5.92 24.09 6.59
N LEU A 235 6.66 23.21 7.26
CA LEU A 235 7.83 23.60 8.05
C LEU A 235 8.94 24.18 7.16
N ALA A 236 9.25 23.52 6.04
CA ALA A 236 10.23 24.05 5.07
C ALA A 236 9.82 25.42 4.53
N ARG A 237 8.53 25.64 4.25
CA ARG A 237 7.97 26.93 3.83
C ARG A 237 8.19 28.01 4.90
N PHE A 238 7.86 27.72 6.17
CA PHE A 238 8.08 28.65 7.28
C PHE A 238 9.56 29.04 7.41
N LEU A 239 10.43 28.04 7.49
CA LEU A 239 11.87 28.23 7.66
C LEU A 239 12.46 29.02 6.49
N SER A 240 12.11 28.69 5.24
CA SER A 240 12.59 29.39 4.05
C SER A 240 12.19 30.87 4.02
N HIS A 241 10.99 31.21 4.47
CA HIS A 241 10.50 32.59 4.50
C HIS A 241 11.16 33.45 5.58
N HIS A 242 11.56 32.85 6.69
CA HIS A 242 12.01 33.59 7.87
C HIS A 242 13.51 33.48 8.16
N LEU A 243 14.23 32.67 7.36
CA LEU A 243 15.65 32.42 7.53
C LEU A 243 16.48 33.71 7.66
N ASP A 244 16.30 34.61 6.70
CA ASP A 244 17.04 35.87 6.64
C ASP A 244 16.40 36.99 7.47
N ASN A 245 15.08 36.91 7.69
CA ASN A 245 14.32 37.99 8.33
C ASN A 245 14.57 38.09 9.85
N VAL A 246 14.91 36.99 10.50
CA VAL A 246 15.16 36.91 11.94
C VAL A 246 16.53 36.31 12.25
N ASP A 247 17.42 36.30 11.28
CA ASP A 247 18.78 35.76 11.40
C ASP A 247 18.81 34.37 12.04
N MET A 248 17.93 33.50 11.53
CA MET A 248 17.70 32.16 12.07
C MET A 248 18.78 31.18 11.61
N SER A 249 19.25 30.37 12.54
CA SER A 249 20.20 29.28 12.29
C SER A 249 19.58 27.93 12.64
N LEU A 250 19.62 26.98 11.70
CA LEU A 250 19.06 25.63 11.87
C LEU A 250 20.05 24.74 12.61
N LEU A 251 19.59 24.05 13.67
CA LEU A 251 20.36 23.07 14.44
C LEU A 251 20.05 21.65 13.98
N ALA A 252 18.74 21.34 13.83
CA ALA A 252 18.23 20.06 13.39
C ALA A 252 16.83 20.21 12.77
N ILE A 253 16.45 19.26 11.94
CA ILE A 253 15.11 19.16 11.36
C ILE A 253 14.68 17.69 11.34
N ARG A 254 13.41 17.42 11.68
CA ARG A 254 12.81 16.09 11.64
C ARG A 254 11.32 16.18 11.34
N GLY A 255 10.75 15.18 10.68
CA GLY A 255 9.31 15.12 10.44
C GLY A 255 8.92 13.88 9.66
N GLY A 256 7.76 13.33 10.00
CA GLY A 256 7.29 12.04 9.49
C GLY A 256 8.09 10.85 10.01
N THR A 257 7.50 9.66 9.92
CA THR A 257 8.12 8.39 10.37
C THR A 257 8.13 7.33 9.28
N LEU A 258 7.20 7.43 8.32
CA LEU A 258 7.01 6.47 7.25
C LEU A 258 6.93 7.19 5.89
N ARG A 259 7.66 6.68 4.88
CA ARG A 259 7.67 7.26 3.54
C ARG A 259 6.32 7.18 2.82
N ASN A 260 5.53 6.15 3.14
CA ASN A 260 4.19 5.91 2.58
C ASN A 260 3.05 6.61 3.35
N ALA A 261 3.37 7.46 4.32
CA ALA A 261 2.41 8.28 5.04
C ALA A 261 2.63 9.78 4.76
N ILE A 262 1.53 10.54 4.69
CA ILE A 262 1.57 12.01 4.65
C ILE A 262 1.93 12.48 6.07
N PRO A 263 3.04 13.21 6.27
CA PRO A 263 3.50 13.60 7.60
C PRO A 263 2.50 14.50 8.33
N ARG A 264 2.16 14.14 9.56
CA ARG A 264 1.24 14.89 10.42
C ARG A 264 1.94 15.97 11.24
N GLU A 265 3.23 15.75 11.51
CA GLU A 265 4.06 16.60 12.36
C GLU A 265 5.46 16.75 11.77
N ALA A 266 6.05 17.93 11.98
CA ALA A 266 7.45 18.20 11.64
C ALA A 266 8.01 19.25 12.60
N PHE A 267 9.30 19.14 12.93
CA PHE A 267 9.97 19.97 13.93
C PHE A 267 11.33 20.43 13.42
N ALA A 268 11.70 21.66 13.78
CA ALA A 268 13.05 22.17 13.57
C ALA A 268 13.57 22.79 14.87
N ASP A 269 14.77 22.41 15.27
CA ASP A 269 15.50 23.09 16.33
C ASP A 269 16.32 24.20 15.71
N ILE A 270 16.15 25.43 16.21
CA ILE A 270 16.75 26.63 15.67
C ILE A 270 17.40 27.46 16.76
N ALA A 271 18.37 28.30 16.36
CA ALA A 271 18.93 29.36 17.19
C ALA A 271 18.70 30.70 16.49
N VAL A 272 18.41 31.74 17.27
CA VAL A 272 18.34 33.12 16.84
C VAL A 272 19.10 34.02 17.82
N PRO A 273 19.63 35.19 17.43
CA PRO A 273 20.08 36.17 18.39
C PRO A 273 19.00 36.47 19.41
N ALA A 274 19.35 36.55 20.71
CA ALA A 274 18.35 36.77 21.77
C ALA A 274 17.48 38.03 21.55
N SER A 275 18.04 39.02 20.88
CA SER A 275 17.33 40.24 20.47
C SER A 275 16.24 40.03 19.39
N GLN A 276 16.26 38.87 18.70
CA GLN A 276 15.30 38.52 17.63
C GLN A 276 14.15 37.61 18.13
N LYS A 277 14.13 37.25 19.41
CA LYS A 277 13.13 36.35 19.99
C LYS A 277 11.69 36.84 19.75
N ASP A 278 11.41 38.12 19.99
CA ASP A 278 10.05 38.67 19.82
C ASP A 278 9.66 38.75 18.35
N ALA A 279 10.61 39.06 17.47
CA ALA A 279 10.38 39.04 16.02
C ALA A 279 10.06 37.63 15.50
N LEU A 280 10.75 36.61 16.01
CA LEU A 280 10.46 35.20 15.72
C LEU A 280 9.08 34.80 16.22
N ALA A 281 8.72 35.13 17.48
CA ALA A 281 7.40 34.85 18.02
C ALA A 281 6.28 35.48 17.16
N GLY A 282 6.44 36.73 16.78
CA GLY A 282 5.49 37.38 15.86
C GLY A 282 5.44 36.75 14.45
N ALA A 283 6.53 36.16 13.95
CA ALA A 283 6.54 35.41 12.70
C ALA A 283 5.76 34.10 12.84
N VAL A 284 5.93 33.39 13.97
CA VAL A 284 5.20 32.15 14.29
C VAL A 284 3.70 32.40 14.35
N ASP A 285 3.27 33.45 15.07
CA ASP A 285 1.85 33.81 15.21
C ASP A 285 1.20 34.15 13.86
N ARG A 286 1.89 34.96 13.03
CA ARG A 286 1.40 35.30 11.68
C ARG A 286 1.28 34.07 10.79
N PHE A 287 2.26 33.18 10.85
CA PHE A 287 2.21 31.96 10.02
C PHE A 287 1.17 30.96 10.52
N ALA A 288 0.96 30.86 11.84
CA ALA A 288 -0.13 30.08 12.42
C ALA A 288 -1.50 30.56 11.92
N THR A 289 -1.71 31.88 11.95
CA THR A 289 -2.94 32.51 11.39
C THR A 289 -3.10 32.19 9.89
N LEU A 290 -2.02 32.31 9.12
CA LEU A 290 -2.02 32.00 7.68
C LEU A 290 -2.40 30.53 7.43
N LEU A 291 -1.88 29.59 8.23
CA LEU A 291 -2.23 28.16 8.10
C LEU A 291 -3.71 27.91 8.40
N GLN A 292 -4.27 28.58 9.41
CA GLN A 292 -5.71 28.47 9.70
C GLN A 292 -6.55 29.03 8.55
N ASP A 293 -6.17 30.13 7.95
CA ASP A 293 -6.88 30.73 6.82
C ASP A 293 -6.81 29.84 5.56
N GLU A 294 -5.64 29.26 5.25
CA GLU A 294 -5.43 28.42 4.07
C GLU A 294 -6.00 27.02 4.22
N LEU A 295 -5.86 26.38 5.38
CA LEU A 295 -6.04 24.95 5.60
C LEU A 295 -7.14 24.61 6.61
N GLY A 296 -7.59 25.56 7.43
CA GLY A 296 -8.42 25.29 8.61
C GLY A 296 -9.76 24.58 8.34
N ARG A 297 -10.24 24.57 7.09
CA ARG A 297 -11.44 23.77 6.72
C ARG A 297 -11.16 22.27 6.63
N LEU A 298 -9.96 21.91 6.19
CA LEU A 298 -9.54 20.51 6.03
C LEU A 298 -8.71 20.05 7.23
N GLU A 299 -7.83 20.91 7.72
CA GLU A 299 -6.88 20.65 8.82
C GLU A 299 -7.27 21.48 10.06
N GLU A 300 -8.44 21.19 10.64
CA GLU A 300 -9.05 21.97 11.74
C GLU A 300 -8.14 22.16 12.97
N GLN A 301 -7.23 21.21 13.20
CA GLN A 301 -6.34 21.20 14.36
C GLN A 301 -4.91 21.65 14.06
N VAL A 302 -4.65 22.15 12.81
CA VAL A 302 -3.31 22.61 12.46
C VAL A 302 -2.81 23.71 13.37
N THR A 303 -1.61 23.53 13.92
CA THR A 303 -0.94 24.51 14.78
C THR A 303 0.53 24.65 14.42
N LEU A 304 1.07 25.87 14.61
CA LEU A 304 2.50 26.13 14.63
C LEU A 304 2.89 26.50 16.06
N VAL A 305 3.82 25.75 16.65
CA VAL A 305 4.26 25.97 18.03
C VAL A 305 5.72 26.39 18.08
N MET A 306 6.08 27.15 19.12
CA MET A 306 7.43 27.55 19.43
C MET A 306 7.70 27.25 20.90
N GLU A 307 8.62 26.35 21.18
CA GLU A 307 8.97 25.90 22.52
C GLU A 307 10.48 26.09 22.74
N SER A 308 10.92 26.48 23.94
CA SER A 308 12.36 26.53 24.26
C SER A 308 12.98 25.15 24.17
N THR A 309 14.22 25.05 23.66
CA THR A 309 14.96 23.78 23.59
C THR A 309 16.35 23.92 24.23
N ASP A 310 16.81 22.81 24.84
CA ASP A 310 18.15 22.69 25.39
C ASP A 310 19.18 22.14 24.35
N ASN A 311 18.76 22.02 23.09
CA ASN A 311 19.65 21.56 22.02
C ASN A 311 20.85 22.53 21.86
N ALA A 312 22.02 22.09 22.34
CA ALA A 312 23.25 22.86 22.35
C ALA A 312 24.14 22.60 21.12
N THR A 313 23.64 21.84 20.14
CA THR A 313 24.37 21.52 18.91
C THR A 313 24.72 22.81 18.14
N ASP A 314 25.91 22.86 17.56
CA ASP A 314 26.28 23.97 16.69
C ASP A 314 25.37 24.03 15.46
N PRO A 315 24.99 25.24 15.03
CA PRO A 315 24.18 25.44 13.82
C PRO A 315 24.82 24.88 12.55
N LEU A 316 23.97 24.54 11.61
CA LEU A 316 24.39 24.27 10.24
C LEU A 316 25.02 25.52 9.63
N THR A 317 26.06 25.35 8.78
CA THR A 317 26.58 26.46 7.99
C THR A 317 25.47 27.08 7.15
N ARG A 318 25.57 28.39 6.90
CA ARG A 318 24.58 29.11 6.07
C ARG A 318 24.40 28.45 4.69
N ALA A 319 25.49 27.93 4.11
CA ALA A 319 25.47 27.26 2.81
C ALA A 319 24.62 25.98 2.84
N VAL A 320 24.83 25.11 3.84
CA VAL A 320 24.06 23.87 4.00
C VAL A 320 22.59 24.18 4.26
N GLN A 321 22.29 25.10 5.19
CA GLN A 321 20.97 25.50 5.57
C GLN A 321 20.17 26.08 4.38
N SER A 322 20.73 27.02 3.62
CA SER A 322 20.08 27.61 2.45
C SER A 322 19.82 26.58 1.37
N ARG A 323 20.77 25.69 1.11
CA ARG A 323 20.65 24.59 0.14
C ARG A 323 19.54 23.61 0.53
N LEU A 324 19.54 23.16 1.79
CA LEU A 324 18.53 22.24 2.33
C LEU A 324 17.11 22.83 2.20
N LEU A 325 16.92 24.04 2.73
CA LEU A 325 15.61 24.67 2.75
C LEU A 325 15.11 25.00 1.34
N ALA A 326 15.99 25.45 0.44
CA ALA A 326 15.63 25.69 -0.96
C ALA A 326 15.20 24.38 -1.65
N ALA A 327 15.94 23.27 -1.44
CA ALA A 327 15.60 21.98 -2.01
C ALA A 327 14.27 21.43 -1.46
N LEU A 328 14.08 21.45 -0.14
CA LEU A 328 12.83 20.98 0.49
C LEU A 328 11.61 21.81 0.06
N ASN A 329 11.78 23.12 -0.08
CA ASN A 329 10.70 24.01 -0.52
C ASN A 329 10.37 23.83 -2.01
N ALA A 330 11.39 23.66 -2.87
CA ALA A 330 11.22 23.47 -4.31
C ALA A 330 10.80 22.05 -4.70
N ALA A 331 11.07 21.03 -3.86
CA ALA A 331 10.69 19.65 -4.14
C ALA A 331 9.18 19.54 -4.40
N PRO A 332 8.75 18.92 -5.51
CA PRO A 332 7.34 18.65 -5.72
C PRO A 332 6.78 17.77 -4.61
N ASN A 333 5.48 17.89 -4.32
CA ASN A 333 4.78 17.09 -3.35
C ASN A 333 3.28 17.08 -3.67
N GLY A 334 2.61 15.97 -3.44
CA GLY A 334 1.19 15.81 -3.76
C GLY A 334 0.99 15.25 -5.16
N VAL A 335 -0.18 15.53 -5.74
CA VAL A 335 -0.54 15.09 -7.09
C VAL A 335 0.30 15.86 -8.13
N VAL A 336 1.00 15.10 -8.98
CA VAL A 336 1.76 15.63 -10.12
C VAL A 336 0.89 15.62 -11.38
N ARG A 337 0.12 14.54 -11.60
CA ARG A 337 -0.80 14.39 -12.73
C ARG A 337 -2.00 13.54 -12.35
N MET A 338 -3.18 13.91 -12.89
CA MET A 338 -4.38 13.07 -12.88
C MET A 338 -4.41 12.19 -14.11
N SER A 339 -5.09 11.04 -14.02
CA SER A 339 -5.28 10.13 -15.17
C SER A 339 -6.20 10.75 -16.22
N ASP A 340 -5.82 10.63 -17.48
CA ASP A 340 -6.69 10.98 -18.61
C ASP A 340 -7.62 9.81 -18.99
N ASP A 341 -7.21 8.57 -18.66
CA ASP A 341 -7.95 7.35 -19.00
C ASP A 341 -9.11 7.10 -18.01
N VAL A 342 -8.94 7.47 -16.72
CA VAL A 342 -9.95 7.26 -15.66
C VAL A 342 -10.17 8.56 -14.89
N PRO A 343 -11.30 9.25 -15.08
CA PRO A 343 -11.59 10.51 -14.39
C PRO A 343 -11.58 10.37 -12.86
N GLY A 344 -10.94 11.33 -12.18
CA GLY A 344 -10.85 11.36 -10.71
C GLY A 344 -9.72 10.54 -10.11
N VAL A 345 -9.02 9.74 -10.90
CA VAL A 345 -7.89 8.92 -10.46
C VAL A 345 -6.57 9.69 -10.60
N VAL A 346 -5.71 9.58 -9.58
CA VAL A 346 -4.33 10.11 -9.64
C VAL A 346 -3.49 9.18 -10.52
N GLU A 347 -2.84 9.75 -11.54
CA GLU A 347 -1.85 9.02 -12.34
C GLU A 347 -0.50 8.99 -11.65
N THR A 348 0.02 10.18 -11.28
CA THR A 348 1.38 10.31 -10.74
C THR A 348 1.38 11.25 -9.53
N SER A 349 2.06 10.86 -8.48
CA SER A 349 2.21 11.64 -7.24
C SER A 349 3.60 11.50 -6.62
N LEU A 350 3.89 12.40 -5.68
CA LEU A 350 5.11 12.38 -4.88
C LEU A 350 4.77 12.79 -3.45
N ASN A 351 5.29 12.07 -2.46
CA ASN A 351 5.16 12.39 -1.05
C ASN A 351 6.56 12.57 -0.41
N LEU A 352 6.82 13.74 0.19
CA LEU A 352 7.96 13.93 1.10
C LEU A 352 7.59 13.35 2.46
N GLY A 353 7.84 12.05 2.65
CA GLY A 353 7.36 11.29 3.80
C GLY A 353 8.17 11.51 5.07
N VAL A 354 9.50 11.58 4.97
CA VAL A 354 10.37 11.69 6.14
C VAL A 354 11.47 12.71 5.90
N ILE A 355 11.77 13.50 6.91
CA ILE A 355 13.03 14.26 7.04
C ILE A 355 13.65 13.88 8.37
N ASN A 356 14.94 13.60 8.39
CA ASN A 356 15.67 13.32 9.63
C ASN A 356 17.08 13.87 9.60
N THR A 357 17.48 14.50 10.71
CA THR A 357 18.87 14.89 10.96
C THR A 357 19.59 13.77 11.65
N GLU A 358 20.56 13.19 10.98
CA GLU A 358 21.45 12.15 11.48
C GLU A 358 22.76 12.75 11.98
N GLU A 359 23.77 11.94 12.30
CA GLU A 359 25.04 12.41 12.85
C GLU A 359 25.86 13.21 11.81
N ASP A 360 25.89 12.73 10.56
CA ASP A 360 26.75 13.25 9.48
C ASP A 360 25.98 13.86 8.29
N LYS A 361 24.66 13.69 8.26
CA LYS A 361 23.79 14.13 7.15
C LYS A 361 22.37 14.46 7.59
N ILE A 362 21.64 15.11 6.72
CA ILE A 362 20.19 15.16 6.77
C ILE A 362 19.66 14.35 5.58
N THR A 363 18.74 13.43 5.87
CA THR A 363 18.10 12.59 4.86
C THR A 363 16.65 13.05 4.65
N ALA A 364 16.27 13.27 3.39
CA ALA A 364 14.88 13.49 2.99
C ALA A 364 14.42 12.29 2.15
N LEU A 365 13.38 11.58 2.63
CA LEU A 365 12.83 10.40 1.97
C LEU A 365 11.52 10.75 1.26
N PHE A 366 11.46 10.38 -0.01
CA PHE A 366 10.30 10.55 -0.85
C PHE A 366 9.77 9.20 -1.33
N LEU A 367 8.47 9.12 -1.57
CA LEU A 367 7.84 8.02 -2.29
C LEU A 367 7.15 8.59 -3.52
N ILE A 368 7.60 8.14 -4.69
CA ILE A 368 6.99 8.41 -5.99
C ILE A 368 6.01 7.28 -6.28
N ARG A 369 4.81 7.60 -6.75
CA ARG A 369 3.81 6.65 -7.24
C ARG A 369 3.33 7.03 -8.62
N SER A 370 3.14 6.05 -9.50
CA SER A 370 2.57 6.29 -10.82
C SER A 370 1.91 5.05 -11.39
N LEU A 371 0.78 5.23 -12.09
CA LEU A 371 0.13 4.18 -12.88
C LEU A 371 0.93 3.79 -14.13
N ILE A 372 1.84 4.66 -14.56
CA ILE A 372 2.66 4.49 -15.77
C ILE A 372 4.14 4.71 -15.46
N ASP A 373 5.00 3.88 -16.02
CA ASP A 373 6.45 3.93 -15.75
C ASP A 373 7.06 5.26 -16.20
N SER A 374 6.65 5.81 -17.35
CA SER A 374 7.15 7.10 -17.84
C SER A 374 6.82 8.27 -16.90
N GLY A 375 5.67 8.24 -16.22
CA GLY A 375 5.31 9.22 -15.19
C GLY A 375 6.21 9.14 -13.97
N ARG A 376 6.50 7.90 -13.50
CA ARG A 376 7.45 7.64 -12.42
C ARG A 376 8.85 8.15 -12.78
N GLU A 377 9.36 7.79 -13.96
CA GLU A 377 10.67 8.21 -14.46
C GLU A 377 10.79 9.73 -14.60
N ASN A 378 9.72 10.40 -15.03
CA ASN A 378 9.69 11.86 -15.09
C ASN A 378 9.89 12.50 -13.72
N VAL A 379 9.20 12.00 -12.67
CA VAL A 379 9.37 12.52 -11.29
C VAL A 379 10.77 12.20 -10.75
N GLN A 380 11.33 11.01 -11.05
CA GLN A 380 12.73 10.71 -10.73
C GLN A 380 13.68 11.73 -11.37
N SER A 381 13.47 12.06 -12.65
CA SER A 381 14.26 13.08 -13.36
C SER A 381 14.12 14.47 -12.72
N MET A 382 12.94 14.84 -12.24
CA MET A 382 12.72 16.10 -11.51
C MET A 382 13.53 16.14 -10.20
N LEU A 383 13.51 15.05 -9.41
CA LEU A 383 14.29 14.96 -8.18
C LEU A 383 15.79 14.92 -8.46
N GLN A 384 16.23 14.22 -9.51
CA GLN A 384 17.63 14.22 -9.94
C GLN A 384 18.11 15.62 -10.33
N SER A 385 17.29 16.36 -11.04
CA SER A 385 17.57 17.75 -11.43
C SER A 385 17.66 18.67 -10.19
N LEU A 386 16.73 18.50 -9.25
CA LEU A 386 16.72 19.24 -7.99
C LEU A 386 17.96 18.94 -7.15
N ALA A 387 18.34 17.66 -7.03
CA ALA A 387 19.55 17.23 -6.32
C ALA A 387 20.80 17.83 -6.95
N SER A 388 20.87 17.86 -8.29
CA SER A 388 21.98 18.49 -9.02
C SER A 388 22.06 19.99 -8.74
N LEU A 389 20.95 20.72 -8.77
CA LEU A 389 20.89 22.15 -8.44
C LEU A 389 21.27 22.44 -6.99
N ALA A 390 20.88 21.54 -6.07
CA ALA A 390 21.23 21.62 -4.65
C ALA A 390 22.65 21.11 -4.37
N ASN A 391 23.36 20.57 -5.36
CA ASN A 391 24.67 19.94 -5.22
C ASN A 391 24.68 18.86 -4.12
N VAL A 392 23.71 17.94 -4.18
CA VAL A 392 23.57 16.79 -3.29
C VAL A 392 23.28 15.54 -4.10
N ASN A 393 23.37 14.36 -3.45
CA ASN A 393 23.01 13.09 -4.07
C ASN A 393 21.55 12.73 -3.83
N VAL A 394 20.93 12.08 -4.80
CA VAL A 394 19.67 11.37 -4.66
C VAL A 394 19.86 9.93 -5.10
N GLU A 395 19.36 8.99 -4.32
CA GLU A 395 19.37 7.56 -4.59
C GLU A 395 17.95 7.07 -4.78
N PHE A 396 17.75 6.17 -5.77
CA PHE A 396 16.46 5.55 -6.03
C PHE A 396 16.56 4.06 -5.73
N SER A 397 15.54 3.51 -5.05
CA SER A 397 15.49 2.10 -4.66
C SER A 397 14.06 1.57 -4.62
N GLY A 398 13.90 0.24 -4.60
CA GLY A 398 12.62 -0.41 -4.45
C GLY A 398 11.63 -0.08 -5.58
N ALA A 399 12.12 0.09 -6.82
CA ALA A 399 11.25 0.38 -7.96
C ALA A 399 10.39 -0.82 -8.32
N TYR A 400 9.09 -0.61 -8.49
CA TYR A 400 8.15 -1.59 -9.03
C TYR A 400 7.21 -0.92 -10.04
N PRO A 401 6.76 -1.68 -11.08
CA PRO A 401 5.94 -1.13 -12.15
C PRO A 401 4.50 -0.85 -11.71
N GLY A 402 3.84 0.06 -12.42
CA GLY A 402 2.41 0.24 -12.33
C GLY A 402 1.64 -0.75 -13.21
N TRP A 403 0.39 -0.92 -12.91
CA TRP A 403 -0.59 -1.58 -13.74
C TRP A 403 -1.52 -0.51 -14.31
N LYS A 404 -1.21 -0.11 -15.57
CA LYS A 404 -2.00 0.91 -16.26
C LYS A 404 -3.41 0.38 -16.53
N PRO A 405 -4.48 1.14 -16.20
CA PRO A 405 -5.85 0.79 -16.54
C PRO A 405 -6.02 0.61 -18.07
N ASP A 406 -6.75 -0.44 -18.45
CA ASP A 406 -7.15 -0.68 -19.84
C ASP A 406 -8.67 -0.61 -19.97
N PRO A 407 -9.25 0.47 -20.53
CA PRO A 407 -10.69 0.60 -20.71
C PRO A 407 -11.30 -0.46 -21.63
N ASP A 408 -10.48 -1.08 -22.49
CA ASP A 408 -10.89 -2.11 -23.46
C ASP A 408 -10.66 -3.54 -22.92
N SER A 409 -10.29 -3.71 -21.65
CA SER A 409 -10.08 -5.02 -21.01
C SER A 409 -11.29 -5.92 -21.16
N GLU A 410 -11.09 -7.08 -21.81
CA GLU A 410 -12.14 -8.07 -22.03
C GLU A 410 -12.66 -8.65 -20.71
N ILE A 411 -11.74 -8.96 -19.77
CA ILE A 411 -12.13 -9.51 -18.47
C ILE A 411 -12.90 -8.50 -17.62
N MET A 412 -12.60 -7.22 -17.74
CA MET A 412 -13.36 -6.15 -17.08
C MET A 412 -14.79 -6.09 -17.62
N HIS A 413 -14.98 -6.21 -18.93
CA HIS A 413 -16.32 -6.27 -19.54
C HIS A 413 -17.08 -7.50 -19.08
N ILE A 414 -16.44 -8.68 -19.04
CA ILE A 414 -17.05 -9.92 -18.54
C ILE A 414 -17.44 -9.77 -17.08
N PHE A 415 -16.57 -9.20 -16.23
CA PHE A 415 -16.88 -8.95 -14.81
C PHE A 415 -18.13 -8.07 -14.68
N ARG A 416 -18.15 -6.92 -15.36
CA ARG A 416 -19.26 -5.97 -15.29
C ARG A 416 -20.57 -6.63 -15.74
N ASP A 417 -20.58 -7.32 -16.87
CA ASP A 417 -21.79 -7.89 -17.47
C ASP A 417 -22.35 -9.05 -16.62
N THR A 418 -21.46 -9.89 -16.04
CA THR A 418 -21.87 -10.96 -15.12
C THR A 418 -22.38 -10.38 -13.80
N TYR A 419 -21.71 -9.37 -13.23
CA TYR A 419 -22.12 -8.72 -12.00
C TYR A 419 -23.49 -8.04 -12.13
N GLU A 420 -23.68 -7.24 -13.20
CA GLU A 420 -24.97 -6.59 -13.48
C GLU A 420 -26.08 -7.62 -13.75
N GLY A 421 -25.75 -8.73 -14.42
CA GLY A 421 -26.69 -9.83 -14.65
C GLY A 421 -27.16 -10.51 -13.37
N ILE A 422 -26.29 -10.69 -12.40
CA ILE A 422 -26.61 -11.35 -11.11
C ILE A 422 -27.30 -10.39 -10.16
N TYR A 423 -26.71 -9.18 -9.94
CA TYR A 423 -27.10 -8.29 -8.84
C TYR A 423 -27.99 -7.13 -9.27
N GLN A 424 -28.28 -6.98 -10.56
CA GLN A 424 -29.09 -5.89 -11.13
C GLN A 424 -28.57 -4.49 -10.74
N ARG A 425 -27.28 -4.38 -10.47
CA ARG A 425 -26.53 -3.14 -10.20
C ARG A 425 -25.17 -3.19 -10.87
N LYS A 426 -24.61 -2.04 -11.18
CA LYS A 426 -23.26 -1.95 -11.75
C LYS A 426 -22.22 -2.08 -10.65
N PRO A 427 -21.07 -2.76 -10.92
CA PRO A 427 -19.94 -2.70 -10.01
C PRO A 427 -19.25 -1.34 -10.08
N ASP A 428 -18.55 -0.97 -9.02
CA ASP A 428 -17.66 0.18 -9.01
C ASP A 428 -16.30 -0.24 -9.62
N ILE A 429 -15.93 0.41 -10.74
CA ILE A 429 -14.65 0.16 -11.40
C ILE A 429 -13.60 1.05 -10.79
N MET A 430 -12.59 0.44 -10.20
CA MET A 430 -11.60 1.10 -9.36
C MET A 430 -10.19 1.04 -9.96
N VAL A 431 -9.39 2.04 -9.63
CA VAL A 431 -7.94 2.06 -9.82
C VAL A 431 -7.33 2.55 -8.52
N ILE A 432 -6.46 1.76 -7.92
CA ILE A 432 -5.85 2.12 -6.65
C ILE A 432 -4.50 2.83 -6.87
N HIS A 433 -4.30 3.96 -6.20
CA HIS A 433 -3.01 4.65 -6.21
C HIS A 433 -2.06 4.12 -5.12
N ALA A 434 -2.03 2.79 -5.00
CA ALA A 434 -1.14 1.99 -4.16
C ALA A 434 -0.67 0.77 -4.97
N GLY A 435 0.26 -0.03 -4.45
CA GLY A 435 0.73 -1.25 -5.11
C GLY A 435 -0.28 -2.39 -4.99
N LEU A 436 -0.34 -3.23 -6.01
CA LEU A 436 -0.91 -4.57 -6.02
C LEU A 436 0.03 -5.48 -6.79
N GLU A 437 0.07 -6.77 -6.48
CA GLU A 437 0.91 -7.75 -7.18
C GLU A 437 0.66 -7.79 -8.69
N CYS A 438 -0.57 -7.45 -9.14
CA CYS A 438 -0.91 -7.31 -10.56
C CYS A 438 0.03 -6.36 -11.32
N GLY A 439 0.54 -5.31 -10.68
CA GLY A 439 1.55 -4.42 -11.27
C GLY A 439 2.84 -5.16 -11.60
N LEU A 440 3.30 -6.02 -10.68
CA LEU A 440 4.51 -6.82 -10.85
C LEU A 440 4.34 -7.89 -11.94
N PHE A 441 3.17 -8.52 -12.01
CA PHE A 441 2.89 -9.55 -13.02
C PHE A 441 2.89 -9.01 -14.46
N LYS A 442 2.65 -7.73 -14.68
CA LYS A 442 2.74 -7.11 -16.00
C LYS A 442 4.13 -7.17 -16.61
N GLN A 443 5.18 -7.23 -15.80
CA GLN A 443 6.55 -7.33 -16.30
C GLN A 443 6.83 -8.69 -16.99
N PRO A 444 6.66 -9.86 -16.32
CA PRO A 444 6.83 -11.17 -16.96
C PRO A 444 5.69 -11.56 -17.91
N TYR A 445 4.49 -10.96 -17.78
CA TYR A 445 3.27 -11.30 -18.55
C TYR A 445 2.57 -10.04 -19.10
N PRO A 446 3.19 -9.27 -20.00
CA PRO A 446 2.69 -7.96 -20.44
C PRO A 446 1.32 -8.02 -21.16
N ASN A 447 0.98 -9.15 -21.76
CA ASN A 447 -0.26 -9.35 -22.52
C ASN A 447 -1.39 -9.98 -21.69
N MET A 448 -1.14 -10.35 -20.43
CA MET A 448 -2.15 -10.94 -19.55
C MET A 448 -3.18 -9.87 -19.17
N ASP A 449 -4.46 -10.15 -19.45
CA ASP A 449 -5.56 -9.28 -19.03
C ASP A 449 -5.93 -9.58 -17.58
N MET A 450 -6.06 -8.55 -16.74
CA MET A 450 -6.15 -8.74 -15.29
C MET A 450 -7.24 -7.89 -14.66
N ILE A 451 -7.87 -8.42 -13.62
CA ILE A 451 -8.69 -7.68 -12.66
C ILE A 451 -8.40 -8.18 -11.25
N SER A 452 -8.73 -7.34 -10.24
CA SER A 452 -8.74 -7.76 -8.84
C SER A 452 -10.12 -7.50 -8.23
N PHE A 453 -10.64 -8.47 -7.49
CA PHE A 453 -11.92 -8.38 -6.78
C PHE A 453 -11.95 -9.35 -5.60
N GLY A 454 -12.81 -9.10 -4.63
CA GLY A 454 -12.88 -9.93 -3.42
C GLY A 454 -14.14 -9.71 -2.60
N PRO A 455 -14.26 -10.39 -1.45
CA PRO A 455 -15.35 -10.18 -0.49
C PRO A 455 -15.11 -8.90 0.32
N THR A 456 -16.09 -8.52 1.15
CA THR A 456 -15.94 -7.39 2.07
C THR A 456 -15.15 -7.80 3.32
N ILE A 457 -13.93 -7.30 3.43
CA ILE A 457 -13.07 -7.39 4.61
C ILE A 457 -12.98 -6.00 5.24
N LYS A 458 -12.99 -5.90 6.54
CA LYS A 458 -12.85 -4.63 7.27
C LYS A 458 -11.72 -4.73 8.26
N PHE A 459 -10.99 -3.63 8.39
CA PHE A 459 -9.86 -3.49 9.30
C PHE A 459 -8.76 -4.55 9.09
N PRO A 460 -8.36 -4.86 7.83
CA PRO A 460 -7.23 -5.76 7.61
C PRO A 460 -6.00 -5.25 8.36
N HIS A 461 -5.02 -6.12 8.61
CA HIS A 461 -3.79 -5.81 9.34
C HIS A 461 -4.02 -5.34 10.79
N SER A 462 -5.17 -5.67 11.37
CA SER A 462 -5.58 -5.28 12.72
C SER A 462 -6.23 -6.44 13.45
N PRO A 463 -6.14 -6.53 14.79
CA PRO A 463 -6.91 -7.49 15.57
C PRO A 463 -8.44 -7.33 15.48
N ASP A 464 -8.91 -6.25 14.87
CA ASP A 464 -10.33 -6.01 14.58
C ASP A 464 -10.75 -6.51 13.18
N GLU A 465 -9.85 -7.18 12.46
CA GLU A 465 -10.10 -7.74 11.13
C GLU A 465 -11.32 -8.66 11.11
N LYS A 466 -12.16 -8.47 10.12
CA LYS A 466 -13.37 -9.27 9.94
C LYS A 466 -13.82 -9.33 8.49
N VAL A 467 -14.41 -10.45 8.09
CA VAL A 467 -14.98 -10.67 6.77
C VAL A 467 -16.49 -10.85 6.84
N ASN A 468 -17.22 -10.19 5.93
CA ASN A 468 -18.69 -10.27 5.89
C ASN A 468 -19.17 -11.57 5.23
N ILE A 469 -20.00 -12.34 5.92
CA ILE A 469 -20.44 -13.68 5.50
C ILE A 469 -21.22 -13.64 4.18
N ASP A 470 -22.17 -12.72 4.02
CA ASP A 470 -22.97 -12.61 2.81
C ASP A 470 -22.13 -12.19 1.60
N SER A 471 -21.16 -11.30 1.81
CA SER A 471 -20.26 -10.85 0.75
C SER A 471 -19.39 -11.98 0.19
N VAL A 472 -18.98 -12.95 1.01
CA VAL A 472 -18.29 -14.16 0.55
C VAL A 472 -19.18 -14.97 -0.40
N GLY A 473 -20.46 -15.05 -0.12
CA GLY A 473 -21.46 -15.68 -1.01
C GLY A 473 -21.58 -14.98 -2.35
N HIS A 474 -21.64 -13.64 -2.34
CA HIS A 474 -21.68 -12.82 -3.57
C HIS A 474 -20.38 -12.96 -4.39
N TYR A 475 -19.24 -12.81 -3.74
CA TYR A 475 -17.93 -12.98 -4.36
C TYR A 475 -17.79 -14.37 -5.01
N TRP A 476 -18.18 -15.44 -4.33
CA TRP A 476 -18.13 -16.80 -4.84
C TRP A 476 -19.02 -17.02 -6.07
N GLN A 477 -20.25 -16.50 -6.03
CA GLN A 477 -21.17 -16.56 -7.16
C GLN A 477 -20.63 -15.79 -8.38
N GLN A 478 -20.04 -14.62 -8.15
CA GLN A 478 -19.40 -13.80 -9.19
C GLN A 478 -18.22 -14.53 -9.83
N MET A 479 -17.35 -15.16 -9.03
CA MET A 479 -16.22 -15.93 -9.54
C MET A 479 -16.66 -17.06 -10.47
N GLN A 480 -17.66 -17.84 -10.07
CA GLN A 480 -18.19 -18.91 -10.91
C GLN A 480 -18.79 -18.40 -12.22
N ALA A 481 -19.53 -17.29 -12.15
CA ALA A 481 -20.12 -16.66 -13.33
C ALA A 481 -19.06 -16.17 -14.33
N ILE A 482 -17.97 -15.58 -13.83
CA ILE A 482 -16.83 -15.16 -14.66
C ILE A 482 -16.20 -16.37 -15.33
N LEU A 483 -15.84 -17.41 -14.58
CA LEU A 483 -15.18 -18.61 -15.11
C LEU A 483 -16.00 -19.26 -16.24
N LYS A 484 -17.32 -19.31 -16.09
CA LYS A 484 -18.26 -19.81 -17.09
C LYS A 484 -18.33 -18.91 -18.35
N ALA A 485 -18.20 -17.59 -18.17
CA ALA A 485 -18.33 -16.60 -19.23
C ALA A 485 -17.04 -16.38 -20.06
N ILE A 486 -15.91 -16.94 -19.65
CA ILE A 486 -14.63 -16.79 -20.37
C ILE A 486 -14.79 -17.21 -21.85
N PRO A 487 -14.37 -16.38 -22.82
CA PRO A 487 -14.59 -16.65 -24.24
C PRO A 487 -13.68 -17.73 -24.79
N VAL A 488 -14.03 -18.20 -25.98
CA VAL A 488 -13.19 -19.10 -26.79
C VAL A 488 -11.91 -18.35 -27.16
N LYS A 489 -10.78 -19.03 -27.05
CA LYS A 489 -9.48 -18.50 -27.48
C LYS A 489 -9.48 -18.40 -29.00
N THR A 490 -9.41 -17.18 -29.51
CA THR A 490 -9.21 -16.95 -30.97
C THR A 490 -7.79 -17.32 -31.35
N ALA A 491 -7.64 -18.00 -32.50
CA ALA A 491 -6.36 -18.46 -33.02
C ALA A 491 -5.40 -17.31 -33.36
#